data_c0ace01912b8457b81b0b895a7e62328
#
_entry.id   c0ace01912b8457b81b0b895a7e62328
#
_cell.length_a   1.000
_cell.length_b   1.000
_cell.length_c   1.000
_cell.angle_alpha   90.00
_cell.angle_beta   90.00
_cell.angle_gamma   90.00
#
_symmetry.space_group_name_H-M   'P 1'
#
loop_
_entity.id
_entity.type
_entity.pdbx_description
1 polymer ?
#
loop_
_entity_poly.entity_id
_entity_poly.type
_entity_poly.pdbx_seq_one_letter_code
_entity_poly.pdbx_strand_id
1 'polypeptide(L)'
;MAEREEQIDYEFISKTSKKSLSTLSMLKGNMLIILICRCIWQFSTAIPRPYLSLYVLALGGDAGTVGQVYALSSIAGIFFYPVGGYIADHQGRVKLVGAATYLYAASFLLFVFAWDWTILAFASFLQNLVLFYVPALYALTADSVPKERSGTGFALLLAIPGALGIVGPYIGGYLISIYGLTFALKVCYIIGFIAGIIVATLRTFTLKETLLVTSQTASFKQFPKLIKESYESF
;
A
#
# COMPACT_ATOMS: atom_id res chain seq x y z
N MET A 1 11.04 8.43 -50.56
CA MET A 1 10.51 7.50 -49.52
C MET A 1 11.24 7.69 -48.21
N ALA A 2 12.54 7.72 -48.14
CA ALA A 2 13.32 7.89 -46.91
C ALA A 2 13.02 9.17 -46.14
N GLU A 3 12.92 10.32 -46.80
CA GLU A 3 12.59 11.60 -46.15
C GLU A 3 11.19 11.61 -45.48
N ARG A 4 10.27 10.85 -46.00
CA ARG A 4 8.91 10.75 -45.49
C ARG A 4 8.85 9.84 -44.24
N GLU A 5 9.65 8.78 -44.20
CA GLU A 5 9.80 7.91 -43.04
C GLU A 5 10.51 8.65 -41.87
N GLU A 6 11.54 9.39 -42.18
CA GLU A 6 12.28 10.20 -41.18
C GLU A 6 11.39 11.30 -40.57
N GLN A 7 10.51 11.91 -41.36
CA GLN A 7 9.58 12.94 -40.91
C GLN A 7 8.46 12.34 -40.03
N ILE A 8 8.00 11.14 -40.33
CA ILE A 8 7.00 10.40 -39.52
C ILE A 8 7.62 9.99 -38.17
N ASP A 9 8.85 9.53 -38.15
CA ASP A 9 9.57 9.16 -36.95
C ASP A 9 9.82 10.39 -36.05
N TYR A 10 10.21 11.52 -36.62
CA TYR A 10 10.39 12.78 -35.88
C TYR A 10 9.09 13.29 -35.25
N GLU A 11 7.99 13.23 -35.98
CA GLU A 11 6.68 13.67 -35.49
C GLU A 11 6.17 12.72 -34.39
N PHE A 12 6.38 11.40 -34.53
CA PHE A 12 6.05 10.40 -33.52
C PHE A 12 6.88 10.58 -32.24
N ILE A 13 8.20 10.78 -32.34
CA ILE A 13 9.10 11.01 -31.21
C ILE A 13 8.74 12.33 -30.50
N SER A 14 8.49 13.39 -31.27
CA SER A 14 8.09 14.70 -30.71
C SER A 14 6.75 14.64 -29.98
N LYS A 15 5.74 13.97 -30.54
CA LYS A 15 4.44 13.76 -29.91
C LYS A 15 4.55 12.90 -28.64
N THR A 16 5.35 11.85 -28.68
CA THR A 16 5.59 10.95 -27.55
C THR A 16 6.33 11.67 -26.43
N SER A 17 7.34 12.48 -26.75
CA SER A 17 8.10 13.31 -25.80
C SER A 17 7.19 14.36 -25.13
N LYS A 18 6.38 15.10 -25.90
CA LYS A 18 5.42 16.06 -25.36
C LYS A 18 4.37 15.42 -24.46
N LYS A 19 3.88 14.24 -24.83
CA LYS A 19 2.93 13.45 -24.01
C LYS A 19 3.58 12.97 -22.72
N SER A 20 4.82 12.50 -22.76
CA SER A 20 5.61 12.10 -21.60
C SER A 20 5.85 13.26 -20.64
N LEU A 21 6.29 14.42 -21.13
CA LEU A 21 6.48 15.63 -20.33
C LEU A 21 5.18 16.12 -19.68
N SER A 22 4.07 16.08 -20.43
CA SER A 22 2.75 16.45 -19.89
C SER A 22 2.26 15.45 -18.81
N THR A 23 2.67 14.21 -18.89
CA THR A 23 2.35 13.17 -17.90
C THR A 23 3.15 13.38 -16.60
N LEU A 24 4.44 13.70 -16.70
CA LEU A 24 5.27 14.02 -15.55
C LEU A 24 4.84 15.33 -14.85
N SER A 25 4.29 16.27 -15.59
CA SER A 25 3.79 17.52 -15.01
C SER A 25 2.58 17.35 -14.08
N MET A 26 1.89 16.18 -14.16
CA MET A 26 0.80 15.83 -13.24
C MET A 26 1.30 15.42 -11.84
N LEU A 27 2.59 15.01 -11.73
CA LEU A 27 3.19 14.58 -10.47
C LEU A 27 3.51 15.80 -9.59
N LYS A 28 2.47 16.40 -9.01
CA LYS A 28 2.56 17.56 -8.12
C LYS A 28 1.70 17.36 -6.87
N GLY A 29 2.02 18.08 -5.80
CA GLY A 29 1.24 18.06 -4.56
C GLY A 29 1.07 16.66 -3.99
N ASN A 30 -0.15 16.32 -3.55
CA ASN A 30 -0.47 15.02 -2.95
C ASN A 30 -0.10 13.84 -3.86
N MET A 31 -0.28 13.96 -5.18
CA MET A 31 0.00 12.87 -6.11
C MET A 31 1.48 12.47 -6.09
N LEU A 32 2.40 13.44 -6.07
CA LEU A 32 3.84 13.17 -5.96
C LEU A 32 4.19 12.49 -4.63
N ILE A 33 3.62 13.01 -3.54
CA ILE A 33 3.85 12.45 -2.19
C ILE A 33 3.34 11.00 -2.11
N ILE A 34 2.14 10.74 -2.63
CA ILE A 34 1.55 9.40 -2.69
C ILE A 34 2.44 8.47 -3.51
N LEU A 35 2.96 8.93 -4.66
CA LEU A 35 3.85 8.14 -5.50
C LEU A 35 5.14 7.76 -4.75
N ILE A 36 5.82 8.73 -4.13
CA ILE A 36 7.04 8.49 -3.35
C ILE A 36 6.77 7.51 -2.21
N CYS A 37 5.69 7.73 -1.45
CA CYS A 37 5.28 6.83 -0.37
C CYS A 37 5.01 5.40 -0.87
N ARG A 38 4.34 5.26 -2.02
CA ARG A 38 4.07 3.95 -2.63
C ARG A 38 5.35 3.27 -3.12
N CYS A 39 6.30 4.01 -3.67
CA CYS A 39 7.59 3.46 -4.10
C CYS A 39 8.38 2.90 -2.91
N ILE A 40 8.54 3.69 -1.84
CA ILE A 40 9.24 3.26 -0.63
C ILE A 40 8.56 2.03 -0.02
N TRP A 41 7.23 2.09 0.11
CA TRP A 41 6.41 1.02 0.68
C TRP A 41 6.51 -0.26 -0.14
N GLN A 42 6.26 -0.18 -1.45
CA GLN A 42 6.27 -1.34 -2.33
C GLN A 42 7.63 -2.01 -2.39
N PHE A 43 8.71 -1.22 -2.47
CA PHE A 43 10.06 -1.74 -2.48
C PHE A 43 10.38 -2.50 -1.18
N SER A 44 10.16 -1.87 -0.03
CA SER A 44 10.51 -2.47 1.27
C SER A 44 9.67 -3.71 1.61
N THR A 45 8.38 -3.71 1.27
CA THR A 45 7.48 -4.84 1.55
C THR A 45 7.63 -5.99 0.55
N ALA A 46 8.06 -5.72 -0.69
CA ALA A 46 8.30 -6.74 -1.69
C ALA A 46 9.46 -7.68 -1.33
N ILE A 47 10.42 -7.23 -0.51
CA ILE A 47 11.58 -8.03 -0.12
C ILE A 47 11.17 -9.27 0.70
N PRO A 48 10.50 -9.16 1.86
CA PRO A 48 10.16 -10.32 2.68
C PRO A 48 8.90 -11.06 2.23
N ARG A 49 8.02 -10.41 1.46
CA ARG A 49 6.66 -10.91 1.15
C ARG A 49 6.61 -12.35 0.60
N PRO A 50 7.41 -12.75 -0.41
CA PRO A 50 7.34 -14.12 -0.95
C PRO A 50 7.90 -15.18 0.00
N TYR A 51 8.68 -14.78 1.00
CA TYR A 51 9.35 -15.68 1.94
C TYR A 51 8.57 -15.90 3.25
N LEU A 52 7.38 -15.30 3.41
CA LEU A 52 6.57 -15.46 4.62
C LEU A 52 6.22 -16.94 4.88
N SER A 53 5.87 -17.69 3.83
CA SER A 53 5.58 -19.12 3.94
C SER A 53 6.78 -19.90 4.47
N LEU A 54 7.96 -19.62 3.93
CA LEU A 54 9.20 -20.25 4.39
C LEU A 54 9.53 -19.86 5.84
N TYR A 55 9.19 -18.63 6.24
CA TYR A 55 9.39 -18.16 7.60
C TYR A 55 8.49 -18.89 8.59
N VAL A 56 7.22 -19.12 8.23
CA VAL A 56 6.29 -19.93 9.03
C VAL A 56 6.83 -21.34 9.23
N LEU A 57 7.30 -21.98 8.15
CA LEU A 57 7.88 -23.33 8.20
C LEU A 57 9.16 -23.36 9.08
N ALA A 58 10.02 -22.36 8.95
CA ALA A 58 11.26 -22.27 9.73
C ALA A 58 11.02 -22.07 11.24
N LEU A 59 9.89 -21.51 11.62
CA LEU A 59 9.47 -21.32 13.01
C LEU A 59 8.54 -22.43 13.54
N GLY A 60 8.59 -23.61 12.93
CA GLY A 60 7.92 -24.82 13.42
C GLY A 60 6.48 -25.02 12.92
N GLY A 61 6.02 -24.21 11.96
CA GLY A 61 4.78 -24.44 11.24
C GLY A 61 4.90 -25.53 10.17
N ASP A 62 3.80 -25.97 9.64
CA ASP A 62 3.68 -26.89 8.51
C ASP A 62 2.92 -26.23 7.34
N ALA A 63 2.68 -26.96 6.26
CA ALA A 63 1.96 -26.46 5.08
C ALA A 63 0.50 -26.06 5.41
N GLY A 64 -0.15 -26.79 6.32
CA GLY A 64 -1.50 -26.47 6.81
C GLY A 64 -1.50 -25.16 7.59
N THR A 65 -0.51 -24.97 8.45
CA THR A 65 -0.31 -23.74 9.22
C THR A 65 -0.09 -22.52 8.31
N VAL A 66 0.69 -22.66 7.23
CA VAL A 66 0.83 -21.58 6.24
C VAL A 66 -0.53 -21.17 5.68
N GLY A 67 -1.38 -22.15 5.31
CA GLY A 67 -2.74 -21.86 4.85
C GLY A 67 -3.58 -21.14 5.90
N GLN A 68 -3.48 -21.55 7.18
CA GLN A 68 -4.20 -20.90 8.28
C GLN A 68 -3.76 -19.44 8.48
N VAL A 69 -2.46 -19.13 8.40
CA VAL A 69 -1.93 -17.77 8.49
C VAL A 69 -2.54 -16.87 7.42
N TYR A 70 -2.57 -17.33 6.17
CA TYR A 70 -3.17 -16.55 5.07
C TYR A 70 -4.69 -16.42 5.20
N ALA A 71 -5.39 -17.49 5.58
CA ALA A 71 -6.84 -17.48 5.76
C ALA A 71 -7.25 -16.49 6.87
N LEU A 72 -6.62 -16.58 8.04
CA LEU A 72 -6.88 -15.69 9.18
C LEU A 72 -6.62 -14.22 8.81
N SER A 73 -5.54 -13.96 8.09
CA SER A 73 -5.20 -12.62 7.61
C SER A 73 -6.26 -12.07 6.65
N SER A 74 -6.77 -12.88 5.73
CA SER A 74 -7.79 -12.48 4.76
C SER A 74 -9.13 -12.14 5.43
N ILE A 75 -9.52 -12.91 6.45
CA ILE A 75 -10.74 -12.66 7.24
C ILE A 75 -10.70 -11.26 7.87
N ALA A 76 -9.56 -10.87 8.45
CA ALA A 76 -9.42 -9.55 9.04
C ALA A 76 -9.72 -8.43 8.02
N GLY A 77 -9.22 -8.54 6.79
CA GLY A 77 -9.47 -7.55 5.73
C GLY A 77 -10.95 -7.40 5.39
N ILE A 78 -11.66 -8.50 5.20
CA ILE A 78 -13.09 -8.49 4.82
C ILE A 78 -13.94 -7.69 5.81
N PHE A 79 -13.72 -7.90 7.11
CA PHE A 79 -14.54 -7.26 8.15
C PHE A 79 -14.16 -5.80 8.42
N PHE A 80 -12.90 -5.43 8.28
CA PHE A 80 -12.43 -4.10 8.71
C PHE A 80 -12.32 -3.07 7.58
N TYR A 81 -12.30 -3.45 6.31
CA TYR A 81 -12.28 -2.48 5.20
C TYR A 81 -13.50 -1.53 5.18
N PRO A 82 -14.75 -1.99 5.36
CA PRO A 82 -15.90 -1.09 5.41
C PRO A 82 -15.84 -0.10 6.58
N VAL A 83 -15.33 -0.55 7.73
CA VAL A 83 -15.15 0.31 8.91
C VAL A 83 -14.18 1.46 8.62
N GLY A 84 -13.11 1.18 7.90
CA GLY A 84 -12.13 2.19 7.51
C GLY A 84 -12.68 3.27 6.58
N GLY A 85 -13.51 2.88 5.61
CA GLY A 85 -14.21 3.83 4.76
C GLY A 85 -15.07 4.79 5.57
N TYR A 86 -15.87 4.25 6.48
CA TYR A 86 -16.72 5.06 7.36
C TYR A 86 -15.93 6.04 8.24
N ILE A 87 -14.85 5.59 8.88
CA ILE A 87 -14.00 6.45 9.72
C ILE A 87 -13.35 7.56 8.87
N ALA A 88 -12.90 7.24 7.66
CA ALA A 88 -12.27 8.16 6.74
C ALA A 88 -13.17 9.35 6.39
N ASP A 89 -14.44 9.07 6.14
CA ASP A 89 -15.41 10.10 5.74
C ASP A 89 -15.83 11.03 6.89
N HIS A 90 -15.57 10.61 8.16
CA HIS A 90 -15.98 11.38 9.35
C HIS A 90 -14.84 12.06 10.10
N GLN A 91 -13.63 11.46 10.10
CA GLN A 91 -12.51 11.96 10.90
C GLN A 91 -11.38 12.60 10.09
N GLY A 92 -11.50 12.58 8.76
CA GLY A 92 -10.46 13.03 7.84
C GLY A 92 -9.56 11.89 7.35
N ARG A 93 -9.31 11.90 6.06
CA ARG A 93 -8.59 10.82 5.38
C ARG A 93 -7.10 10.82 5.71
N VAL A 94 -6.48 11.99 5.75
CA VAL A 94 -5.02 12.13 6.01
C VAL A 94 -4.66 11.65 7.40
N LYS A 95 -5.44 12.02 8.43
CA LYS A 95 -5.20 11.59 9.81
C LYS A 95 -5.30 10.08 9.96
N LEU A 96 -6.35 9.49 9.37
CA LEU A 96 -6.57 8.04 9.41
C LEU A 96 -5.43 7.29 8.71
N VAL A 97 -5.08 7.72 7.48
CA VAL A 97 -4.01 7.10 6.70
C VAL A 97 -2.65 7.21 7.40
N GLY A 98 -2.35 8.36 8.00
CA GLY A 98 -1.12 8.56 8.77
C GLY A 98 -1.04 7.65 9.99
N ALA A 99 -2.04 7.72 10.88
CA ALA A 99 -2.08 6.94 12.12
C ALA A 99 -2.05 5.42 11.85
N ALA A 100 -2.87 4.94 10.92
CA ALA A 100 -2.89 3.53 10.55
C ALA A 100 -1.58 3.07 9.90
N THR A 101 -0.88 3.94 9.15
CA THR A 101 0.44 3.60 8.59
C THR A 101 1.48 3.42 9.69
N TYR A 102 1.47 4.23 10.77
CA TYR A 102 2.33 4.00 11.93
C TYR A 102 2.03 2.68 12.62
N LEU A 103 0.76 2.36 12.82
CA LEU A 103 0.35 1.10 13.43
C LEU A 103 0.76 -0.11 12.57
N TYR A 104 0.61 0.00 11.25
CA TYR A 104 1.09 -1.02 10.32
C TYR A 104 2.61 -1.16 10.39
N ALA A 105 3.37 -0.05 10.41
CA ALA A 105 4.80 -0.09 10.55
C ALA A 105 5.22 -0.78 11.86
N ALA A 106 4.57 -0.45 12.98
CA ALA A 106 4.84 -1.08 14.27
C ALA A 106 4.61 -2.60 14.24
N SER A 107 3.63 -3.09 13.47
CA SER A 107 3.38 -4.53 13.34
C SER A 107 4.55 -5.31 12.73
N PHE A 108 5.45 -4.68 11.96
CA PHE A 108 6.65 -5.34 11.48
C PHE A 108 7.57 -5.82 12.60
N LEU A 109 7.56 -5.14 13.75
CA LEU A 109 8.33 -5.56 14.92
C LEU A 109 7.90 -6.94 15.44
N LEU A 110 6.63 -7.29 15.30
CA LEU A 110 6.15 -8.63 15.66
C LEU A 110 6.80 -9.71 14.78
N PHE A 111 7.05 -9.45 13.51
CA PHE A 111 7.78 -10.37 12.64
C PHE A 111 9.26 -10.45 13.01
N VAL A 112 9.87 -9.34 13.46
CA VAL A 112 11.27 -9.30 13.92
C VAL A 112 11.46 -10.13 15.18
N PHE A 113 10.55 -9.99 16.14
CA PHE A 113 10.62 -10.67 17.43
C PHE A 113 9.92 -12.03 17.45
N ALA A 114 9.45 -12.52 16.30
CA ALA A 114 8.82 -13.82 16.23
C ALA A 114 9.83 -14.94 16.57
N TRP A 115 9.45 -15.81 17.49
CA TRP A 115 10.14 -17.03 17.86
C TRP A 115 9.35 -18.30 17.56
N ASP A 116 8.08 -18.14 17.20
CA ASP A 116 7.16 -19.20 16.86
C ASP A 116 6.23 -18.73 15.72
N TRP A 117 5.67 -19.66 14.96
CA TRP A 117 4.77 -19.36 13.85
C TRP A 117 3.46 -18.69 14.30
N THR A 118 3.01 -18.91 15.54
CA THR A 118 1.80 -18.27 16.08
C THR A 118 1.91 -16.75 16.13
N ILE A 119 3.12 -16.25 16.45
CA ILE A 119 3.39 -14.80 16.43
C ILE A 119 3.34 -14.26 15.00
N LEU A 120 3.83 -15.02 14.01
CA LEU A 120 3.70 -14.63 12.60
C LEU A 120 2.24 -14.60 12.15
N ALA A 121 1.42 -15.56 12.61
CA ALA A 121 -0.02 -15.58 12.37
C ALA A 121 -0.70 -14.32 12.95
N PHE A 122 -0.42 -14.01 14.21
CA PHE A 122 -0.93 -12.81 14.87
C PHE A 122 -0.45 -11.52 14.19
N ALA A 123 0.82 -11.43 13.85
CA ALA A 123 1.39 -10.29 13.13
C ALA A 123 0.73 -10.08 11.77
N SER A 124 0.52 -11.15 11.02
CA SER A 124 -0.14 -11.12 9.72
C SER A 124 -1.62 -10.73 9.84
N PHE A 125 -2.32 -11.25 10.84
CA PHE A 125 -3.69 -10.86 11.16
C PHE A 125 -3.77 -9.36 11.49
N LEU A 126 -2.92 -8.88 12.40
CA LEU A 126 -2.87 -7.47 12.80
C LEU A 126 -2.55 -6.56 11.62
N GLN A 127 -1.62 -6.95 10.75
CA GLN A 127 -1.31 -6.18 9.54
C GLN A 127 -2.53 -6.03 8.64
N ASN A 128 -3.25 -7.13 8.38
CA ASN A 128 -4.44 -7.09 7.53
C ASN A 128 -5.61 -6.36 8.20
N LEU A 129 -5.73 -6.45 9.52
CA LEU A 129 -6.69 -5.65 10.27
C LEU A 129 -6.42 -4.15 10.08
N VAL A 130 -5.16 -3.73 10.22
CA VAL A 130 -4.77 -2.33 10.07
C VAL A 130 -4.98 -1.80 8.66
N LEU A 131 -5.07 -2.65 7.63
CA LEU A 131 -5.35 -2.22 6.25
C LEU A 131 -6.73 -1.57 6.06
N PHE A 132 -7.55 -1.43 7.11
CA PHE A 132 -8.82 -0.69 7.05
C PHE A 132 -8.66 0.75 6.52
N TYR A 133 -7.48 1.35 6.55
CA TYR A 133 -7.22 2.68 6.00
C TYR A 133 -7.11 2.71 4.46
N VAL A 134 -7.02 1.55 3.81
CA VAL A 134 -6.79 1.46 2.35
C VAL A 134 -7.87 2.16 1.52
N PRO A 135 -9.18 2.02 1.83
CA PRO A 135 -10.22 2.77 1.13
C PRO A 135 -10.02 4.29 1.23
N ALA A 136 -9.62 4.79 2.41
CA ALA A 136 -9.32 6.20 2.62
C ALA A 136 -8.15 6.67 1.74
N LEU A 137 -7.11 5.86 1.62
CA LEU A 137 -5.96 6.15 0.77
C LEU A 137 -6.34 6.18 -0.72
N TYR A 138 -7.22 5.27 -1.16
CA TYR A 138 -7.73 5.28 -2.53
C TYR A 138 -8.59 6.51 -2.81
N ALA A 139 -9.46 6.90 -1.89
CA ALA A 139 -10.28 8.10 -2.02
C ALA A 139 -9.39 9.37 -2.09
N LEU A 140 -8.42 9.50 -1.19
CA LEU A 140 -7.43 10.59 -1.20
C LEU A 140 -6.64 10.61 -2.53
N THR A 141 -6.30 9.43 -3.06
CA THR A 141 -5.62 9.29 -4.35
C THR A 141 -6.50 9.76 -5.49
N ALA A 142 -7.77 9.35 -5.50
CA ALA A 142 -8.74 9.73 -6.54
C ALA A 142 -8.96 11.25 -6.59
N ASP A 143 -9.06 11.89 -5.42
CA ASP A 143 -9.20 13.35 -5.32
C ASP A 143 -7.93 14.12 -5.73
N SER A 144 -6.78 13.47 -5.63
CA SER A 144 -5.47 14.09 -5.92
C SER A 144 -5.06 13.96 -7.40
N VAL A 145 -5.73 13.11 -8.17
CA VAL A 145 -5.47 12.89 -9.59
C VAL A 145 -6.42 13.76 -10.43
N PRO A 146 -5.92 14.49 -11.45
CA PRO A 146 -6.78 15.25 -12.35
C PRO A 146 -7.85 14.37 -13.02
N LYS A 147 -9.12 14.79 -12.97
CA LYS A 147 -10.27 13.99 -13.46
C LYS A 147 -10.12 13.61 -14.94
N GLU A 148 -9.61 14.52 -15.77
CA GLU A 148 -9.42 14.35 -17.21
C GLU A 148 -8.38 13.28 -17.57
N ARG A 149 -7.51 12.93 -16.61
CA ARG A 149 -6.41 11.98 -16.79
C ARG A 149 -6.33 10.94 -15.66
N SER A 150 -7.45 10.65 -15.04
CA SER A 150 -7.53 9.75 -13.89
C SER A 150 -6.91 8.38 -14.19
N GLY A 151 -7.23 7.79 -15.34
CA GLY A 151 -6.66 6.51 -15.77
C GLY A 151 -5.13 6.53 -15.86
N THR A 152 -4.54 7.58 -16.45
CA THR A 152 -3.08 7.72 -16.55
C THR A 152 -2.46 7.93 -15.17
N GLY A 153 -3.08 8.74 -14.31
CA GLY A 153 -2.62 9.00 -12.95
C GLY A 153 -2.58 7.72 -12.11
N PHE A 154 -3.65 6.94 -12.09
CA PHE A 154 -3.68 5.64 -11.40
C PHE A 154 -2.68 4.65 -11.99
N ALA A 155 -2.54 4.59 -13.32
CA ALA A 155 -1.56 3.73 -13.97
C ALA A 155 -0.12 4.03 -13.50
N LEU A 156 0.27 5.30 -13.42
CA LEU A 156 1.59 5.69 -12.90
C LEU A 156 1.78 5.31 -11.43
N LEU A 157 0.75 5.54 -10.60
CA LEU A 157 0.78 5.21 -9.17
C LEU A 157 0.80 3.70 -8.88
N LEU A 158 0.53 2.87 -9.88
CA LEU A 158 0.63 1.41 -9.79
C LEU A 158 1.89 0.87 -10.49
N ALA A 159 2.18 1.35 -11.70
CA ALA A 159 3.25 0.81 -12.53
C ALA A 159 4.65 1.14 -11.97
N ILE A 160 4.89 2.39 -11.55
CA ILE A 160 6.21 2.79 -11.05
C ILE A 160 6.58 2.05 -9.75
N PRO A 161 5.73 2.02 -8.69
CA PRO A 161 6.01 1.22 -7.51
C PRO A 161 6.07 -0.27 -7.80
N GLY A 162 5.20 -0.78 -8.70
CA GLY A 162 5.20 -2.18 -9.11
C GLY A 162 6.52 -2.61 -9.74
N ALA A 163 7.08 -1.79 -10.63
CA ALA A 163 8.37 -2.04 -11.25
C ALA A 163 9.52 -2.11 -10.21
N LEU A 164 9.51 -1.21 -9.23
CA LEU A 164 10.47 -1.26 -8.12
C LEU A 164 10.31 -2.52 -7.26
N GLY A 165 9.08 -3.00 -7.11
CA GLY A 165 8.76 -4.21 -6.35
C GLY A 165 9.33 -5.49 -6.98
N ILE A 166 9.60 -5.53 -8.28
CA ILE A 166 10.15 -6.71 -8.98
C ILE A 166 11.51 -7.09 -8.43
N VAL A 167 12.33 -6.12 -8.05
CA VAL A 167 13.69 -6.34 -7.53
C VAL A 167 13.68 -6.88 -6.10
N GLY A 168 12.61 -6.61 -5.34
CA GLY A 168 12.52 -6.98 -3.93
C GLY A 168 12.76 -8.45 -3.63
N PRO A 169 12.06 -9.41 -4.28
CA PRO A 169 12.27 -10.83 -4.06
C PRO A 169 13.72 -11.29 -4.32
N TYR A 170 14.35 -10.73 -5.34
CA TYR A 170 15.75 -11.06 -5.63
C TYR A 170 16.69 -10.64 -4.49
N ILE A 171 16.50 -9.41 -3.96
CA ILE A 171 17.27 -8.93 -2.80
C ILE A 171 17.03 -9.83 -1.59
N GLY A 172 15.77 -10.19 -1.33
CA GLY A 172 15.41 -11.09 -0.22
C GLY A 172 16.08 -12.45 -0.35
N GLY A 173 16.05 -13.08 -1.53
CA GLY A 173 16.70 -14.35 -1.80
C GLY A 173 18.21 -14.27 -1.64
N TYR A 174 18.84 -13.20 -2.10
CA TYR A 174 20.29 -12.97 -1.93
C TYR A 174 20.68 -12.84 -0.43
N LEU A 175 19.91 -12.07 0.34
CA LEU A 175 20.16 -11.97 1.78
C LEU A 175 19.99 -13.31 2.50
N ILE A 176 18.98 -14.09 2.12
CA ILE A 176 18.73 -15.43 2.67
C ILE A 176 19.90 -16.37 2.36
N SER A 177 20.46 -16.30 1.16
CA SER A 177 21.60 -17.17 0.78
C SER A 177 22.88 -16.89 1.57
N ILE A 178 23.08 -15.65 2.03
CA ILE A 178 24.27 -15.25 2.79
C ILE A 178 24.09 -15.45 4.29
N TYR A 179 22.95 -15.01 4.84
CA TYR A 179 22.74 -14.88 6.28
C TYR A 179 21.80 -15.95 6.86
N GLY A 180 21.25 -16.81 6.00
CA GLY A 180 20.22 -17.77 6.40
C GLY A 180 18.84 -17.14 6.52
N LEU A 181 17.79 -18.00 6.43
CA LEU A 181 16.40 -17.57 6.27
C LEU A 181 15.91 -16.66 7.40
N THR A 182 16.01 -17.15 8.64
CA THR A 182 15.41 -16.45 9.79
C THR A 182 16.06 -15.09 10.05
N PHE A 183 17.39 -15.01 10.00
CA PHE A 183 18.10 -13.75 10.25
C PHE A 183 17.86 -12.76 9.13
N ALA A 184 17.97 -13.19 7.87
CA ALA A 184 17.74 -12.31 6.73
C ALA A 184 16.32 -11.72 6.74
N LEU A 185 15.28 -12.51 7.06
CA LEU A 185 13.92 -12.03 7.13
C LEU A 185 13.69 -11.04 8.28
N LYS A 186 14.31 -11.27 9.45
CA LYS A 186 14.27 -10.28 10.54
C LYS A 186 14.87 -8.95 10.11
N VAL A 187 15.99 -8.95 9.39
CA VAL A 187 16.58 -7.72 8.82
C VAL A 187 15.65 -7.07 7.82
N CYS A 188 15.03 -7.85 6.92
CA CYS A 188 14.07 -7.33 5.94
C CYS A 188 12.85 -6.68 6.62
N TYR A 189 12.35 -7.26 7.70
CA TYR A 189 11.25 -6.67 8.47
C TYR A 189 11.66 -5.41 9.26
N ILE A 190 12.92 -5.31 9.72
CA ILE A 190 13.46 -4.06 10.29
C ILE A 190 13.51 -2.97 9.22
N ILE A 191 13.98 -3.29 8.00
CA ILE A 191 13.94 -2.35 6.87
C ILE A 191 12.52 -1.92 6.58
N GLY A 192 11.56 -2.87 6.57
CA GLY A 192 10.13 -2.59 6.43
C GLY A 192 9.59 -1.66 7.51
N PHE A 193 9.98 -1.85 8.76
CA PHE A 193 9.61 -0.98 9.88
C PHE A 193 10.13 0.44 9.68
N ILE A 194 11.42 0.61 9.38
CA ILE A 194 12.04 1.92 9.14
C ILE A 194 11.37 2.63 7.96
N ALA A 195 11.19 1.92 6.84
CA ALA A 195 10.50 2.44 5.66
C ALA A 195 9.04 2.83 5.99
N GLY A 196 8.36 2.02 6.79
CA GLY A 196 7.00 2.28 7.26
C GLY A 196 6.91 3.56 8.09
N ILE A 197 7.84 3.78 9.01
CA ILE A 197 7.91 5.03 9.80
C ILE A 197 8.15 6.24 8.89
N ILE A 198 9.07 6.13 7.93
CA ILE A 198 9.34 7.21 6.97
C ILE A 198 8.06 7.53 6.17
N VAL A 199 7.39 6.51 5.65
CA VAL A 199 6.15 6.69 4.88
C VAL A 199 5.03 7.27 5.75
N ALA A 200 4.86 6.79 6.99
CA ALA A 200 3.86 7.31 7.92
C ALA A 200 4.10 8.80 8.24
N THR A 201 5.37 9.17 8.46
CA THR A 201 5.77 10.55 8.71
C THR A 201 5.50 11.44 7.49
N LEU A 202 5.93 11.00 6.30
CA LEU A 202 5.64 11.72 5.06
C LEU A 202 4.14 11.90 4.86
N ARG A 203 3.34 10.85 5.03
CA ARG A 203 1.87 10.93 4.88
C ARG A 203 1.24 11.90 5.88
N THR A 204 1.68 11.87 7.12
CA THR A 204 1.11 12.70 8.19
C THR A 204 1.42 14.19 8.02
N PHE A 205 2.63 14.52 7.63
CA PHE A 205 3.08 15.92 7.61
C PHE A 205 3.01 16.60 6.24
N THR A 206 3.00 15.85 5.15
CA THR A 206 3.07 16.44 3.81
C THR A 206 1.81 16.26 2.98
N LEU A 207 0.95 15.27 3.27
CA LEU A 207 -0.33 15.15 2.59
C LEU A 207 -1.30 16.24 3.05
N LYS A 208 -2.00 16.81 2.09
CA LYS A 208 -3.07 17.79 2.33
C LYS A 208 -4.41 17.08 2.30
N GLU A 209 -5.26 17.39 3.29
CA GLU A 209 -6.62 16.85 3.36
C GLU A 209 -7.43 17.29 2.13
N THR A 210 -8.13 16.33 1.52
CA THR A 210 -8.97 16.57 0.34
C THR A 210 -10.46 16.53 0.68
N LEU A 211 -10.81 15.98 1.84
CA LEU A 211 -12.19 15.95 2.30
C LEU A 211 -12.62 17.37 2.69
N LEU A 212 -13.59 17.92 1.99
CA LEU A 212 -14.31 19.08 2.47
C LEU A 212 -15.23 18.60 3.61
N VAL A 213 -14.78 18.78 4.84
CA VAL A 213 -15.55 18.41 6.04
C VAL A 213 -16.80 19.27 6.08
N THR A 214 -17.84 18.84 5.41
CA THR A 214 -19.20 19.27 5.74
C THR A 214 -19.53 18.61 7.07
N SER A 215 -19.69 19.40 8.11
CA SER A 215 -19.92 19.00 9.48
C SER A 215 -21.24 18.23 9.67
N GLN A 216 -21.32 17.02 9.13
CA GLN A 216 -22.32 16.05 9.53
C GLN A 216 -21.64 15.05 10.47
N THR A 217 -21.71 15.31 11.75
CA THR A 217 -21.43 14.34 12.81
C THR A 217 -22.44 13.20 12.73
N ALA A 218 -22.25 12.31 11.74
CA ALA A 218 -23.01 11.08 11.73
C ALA A 218 -22.54 10.24 12.93
N SER A 219 -23.42 10.05 13.89
CA SER A 219 -23.17 9.29 15.10
C SER A 219 -22.86 7.84 14.70
N PHE A 220 -21.86 7.21 15.33
CA PHE A 220 -21.52 5.79 15.19
C PHE A 220 -22.75 4.86 15.38
N LYS A 221 -23.80 5.34 16.07
CA LYS A 221 -25.10 4.65 16.22
C LYS A 221 -25.85 4.46 14.89
N GLN A 222 -25.51 5.21 13.83
CA GLN A 222 -26.16 5.11 12.52
C GLN A 222 -25.47 4.12 11.58
N PHE A 223 -24.28 3.61 11.95
CA PHE A 223 -23.51 2.68 11.14
C PHE A 223 -24.27 1.41 10.73
N PRO A 224 -25.01 0.71 11.63
CA PRO A 224 -25.79 -0.46 11.23
C PRO A 224 -26.91 -0.14 10.24
N LYS A 225 -27.49 1.07 10.36
CA LYS A 225 -28.58 1.53 9.48
C LYS A 225 -28.06 1.86 8.08
N LEU A 226 -26.90 2.50 7.98
CA LEU A 226 -26.25 2.82 6.70
C LEU A 226 -25.81 1.57 5.93
N ILE A 227 -25.30 0.54 6.64
CA ILE A 227 -24.99 -0.75 6.03
C ILE A 227 -26.28 -1.37 5.46
N LYS A 228 -27.37 -1.40 6.22
CA LYS A 228 -28.63 -1.94 5.77
C LYS A 228 -29.17 -1.21 4.53
N GLU A 229 -29.19 0.10 4.55
CA GLU A 229 -29.62 0.95 3.40
C GLU A 229 -28.74 0.77 2.17
N SER A 230 -27.42 0.57 2.34
CA SER A 230 -26.49 0.25 1.24
C SER A 230 -26.75 -1.10 0.60
N TYR A 231 -27.18 -2.10 1.37
CA TYR A 231 -27.56 -3.41 0.82
C TYR A 231 -28.96 -3.45 0.23
N GLU A 232 -29.87 -2.59 0.67
CA GLU A 232 -31.24 -2.49 0.13
C GLU A 232 -31.30 -1.67 -1.19
N SER A 233 -30.24 -0.93 -1.53
CA SER A 233 -30.14 -0.13 -2.77
C SER A 233 -29.53 -0.89 -3.97
N PHE A 234 -29.16 -2.15 -3.80
CA PHE A 234 -28.71 -3.07 -4.83
C PHE A 234 -29.78 -4.11 -5.15
#